data_83cb942a3d73445f89bdf408a62cc652
#
_entry.id   83cb942a3d73445f89bdf408a62cc652
#
_cell.length_a   1.000
_cell.length_b   1.000
_cell.length_c   1.000
_cell.angle_alpha   90.00
_cell.angle_beta   90.00
_cell.angle_gamma   90.00
#
_symmetry.space_group_name_H-M   'P 1'
#
loop_
_entity.id
_entity.type
_entity.pdbx_description
1 polymer ?
#
loop_
_entity_poly.entity_id
_entity_poly.type
_entity_poly.pdbx_seq_one_letter_code
_entity_poly.pdbx_strand_id
1 'polypeptide(L)'
;MLVTGGSAGIGAALAEGFAARGAVVGICGRREDKLAEVLARLQAHSPESRSWRVDLADLDGIEAFAAQANEELGGVDVLVNNAGIPKRRTVQDLTPEVVESTMAINYYSPIRLTLALLPTLVERDGHIVNISSIAARLGPPGEAAYAATKAALTAWSESMAVDLRDTNVGVHVVNPAVIDTELFQMPDNDPAMIEDVEALPTDAMVEPVLRALDDGTFEVYVPEHFLAITQGKFNDPTAWIEGTKAYARSRD
;
A
#
# COMPACT_ATOMS: atom_id res chain seq x y z
N MET A 1 4.13 15.91 2.03
CA MET A 1 4.10 14.44 1.83
C MET A 1 3.27 14.06 0.61
N LEU A 2 3.49 12.88 0.02
CA LEU A 2 2.75 12.38 -1.13
C LEU A 2 2.10 11.01 -0.81
N VAL A 3 0.78 10.90 -1.01
CA VAL A 3 0.02 9.64 -0.79
C VAL A 3 -0.59 9.18 -2.11
N THR A 4 -0.18 8.02 -2.60
CA THR A 4 -0.76 7.42 -3.81
C THR A 4 -2.05 6.67 -3.50
N GLY A 5 -3.03 6.68 -4.44
CA GLY A 5 -4.35 6.09 -4.19
C GLY A 5 -5.15 6.84 -3.13
N GLY A 6 -4.90 8.15 -2.96
CA GLY A 6 -5.51 8.99 -1.92
C GLY A 6 -6.97 9.38 -2.16
N SER A 7 -7.62 8.86 -3.21
CA SER A 7 -9.02 9.19 -3.52
C SER A 7 -10.05 8.42 -2.70
N ALA A 8 -9.67 7.38 -1.96
CA ALA A 8 -10.57 6.58 -1.11
C ALA A 8 -9.78 5.65 -0.17
N GLY A 9 -10.50 4.94 0.70
CA GLY A 9 -9.97 3.84 1.51
C GLY A 9 -8.80 4.25 2.41
N ILE A 10 -7.81 3.36 2.51
CA ILE A 10 -6.62 3.56 3.36
C ILE A 10 -5.88 4.84 2.99
N GLY A 11 -5.69 5.12 1.69
CA GLY A 11 -4.96 6.30 1.24
C GLY A 11 -5.62 7.61 1.64
N ALA A 12 -6.95 7.70 1.56
CA ALA A 12 -7.69 8.88 2.01
C ALA A 12 -7.61 9.04 3.54
N ALA A 13 -7.80 7.94 4.30
CA ALA A 13 -7.71 7.98 5.75
C ALA A 13 -6.31 8.41 6.24
N LEU A 14 -5.24 7.89 5.65
CA LEU A 14 -3.87 8.31 5.95
C LEU A 14 -3.67 9.79 5.62
N ALA A 15 -4.08 10.22 4.42
CA ALA A 15 -3.95 11.62 4.00
C ALA A 15 -4.65 12.57 4.98
N GLU A 16 -5.88 12.25 5.38
CA GLU A 16 -6.65 13.03 6.35
C GLU A 16 -5.99 13.01 7.74
N GLY A 17 -5.53 11.86 8.20
CA GLY A 17 -4.82 11.71 9.47
C GLY A 17 -3.54 12.56 9.55
N PHE A 18 -2.80 12.66 8.47
CA PHE A 18 -1.61 13.50 8.37
C PHE A 18 -1.95 14.99 8.26
N ALA A 19 -2.94 15.35 7.44
CA ALA A 19 -3.37 16.75 7.32
C ALA A 19 -3.88 17.31 8.65
N ALA A 20 -4.62 16.50 9.42
CA ALA A 20 -5.08 16.88 10.77
C ALA A 20 -3.93 17.13 11.76
N ARG A 21 -2.71 16.66 11.45
CA ARG A 21 -1.48 16.92 12.21
C ARG A 21 -0.62 18.05 11.61
N GLY A 22 -1.17 18.77 10.64
CA GLY A 22 -0.54 19.96 10.04
C GLY A 22 0.39 19.66 8.86
N ALA A 23 0.39 18.42 8.33
CA ALA A 23 1.16 18.12 7.14
C ALA A 23 0.51 18.72 5.88
N VAL A 24 1.30 19.24 4.95
CA VAL A 24 0.88 19.52 3.58
C VAL A 24 0.87 18.19 2.82
N VAL A 25 -0.32 17.79 2.33
CA VAL A 25 -0.53 16.47 1.73
C VAL A 25 -0.89 16.61 0.25
N GLY A 26 -0.12 15.93 -0.59
CA GLY A 26 -0.46 15.68 -1.97
C GLY A 26 -1.09 14.29 -2.13
N ILE A 27 -2.19 14.18 -2.86
CA ILE A 27 -2.86 12.92 -3.16
C ILE A 27 -2.97 12.71 -4.67
N CYS A 28 -2.84 11.47 -5.14
CA CYS A 28 -3.07 11.16 -6.53
C CYS A 28 -3.96 9.93 -6.72
N GLY A 29 -4.60 9.85 -7.88
CA GLY A 29 -5.48 8.75 -8.27
C GLY A 29 -6.18 9.03 -9.60
N ARG A 30 -7.05 8.11 -10.04
CA ARG A 30 -7.73 8.23 -11.34
C ARG A 30 -9.08 8.95 -11.29
N ARG A 31 -9.75 8.94 -10.13
CA ARG A 31 -11.11 9.47 -9.95
C ARG A 31 -11.05 10.92 -9.50
N GLU A 32 -11.25 11.83 -10.43
CA GLU A 32 -11.11 13.27 -10.19
C GLU A 32 -12.13 13.80 -9.20
N ASP A 33 -13.38 13.34 -9.28
CA ASP A 33 -14.46 13.66 -8.36
C ASP A 33 -14.11 13.29 -6.90
N LYS A 34 -13.63 12.07 -6.72
CA LYS A 34 -13.22 11.56 -5.40
C LYS A 34 -11.97 12.28 -4.86
N LEU A 35 -11.02 12.60 -5.73
CA LEU A 35 -9.86 13.41 -5.35
C LEU A 35 -10.28 14.79 -4.86
N ALA A 36 -11.24 15.44 -5.54
CA ALA A 36 -11.74 16.75 -5.13
C ALA A 36 -12.45 16.70 -3.77
N GLU A 37 -13.27 15.66 -3.51
CA GLU A 37 -13.91 15.44 -2.21
C GLU A 37 -12.89 15.29 -1.07
N VAL A 38 -11.85 14.46 -1.27
CA VAL A 38 -10.79 14.27 -0.27
C VAL A 38 -9.98 15.54 -0.11
N LEU A 39 -9.57 16.18 -1.21
CA LEU A 39 -8.79 17.43 -1.17
C LEU A 39 -9.48 18.51 -0.35
N ALA A 40 -10.80 18.69 -0.50
CA ALA A 40 -11.56 19.65 0.28
C ALA A 40 -11.45 19.38 1.80
N ARG A 41 -11.45 18.09 2.21
CA ARG A 41 -11.24 17.73 3.62
C ARG A 41 -9.81 17.97 4.08
N LEU A 42 -8.80 17.69 3.23
CA LEU A 42 -7.40 18.01 3.55
C LEU A 42 -7.18 19.49 3.72
N GLN A 43 -7.73 20.31 2.82
CA GLN A 43 -7.56 21.77 2.83
C GLN A 43 -8.25 22.46 4.00
N ALA A 44 -9.21 21.82 4.65
CA ALA A 44 -9.76 22.31 5.92
C ALA A 44 -8.72 22.33 7.05
N HIS A 45 -7.69 21.49 6.98
CA HIS A 45 -6.59 21.41 7.95
C HIS A 45 -5.28 21.99 7.40
N SER A 46 -5.01 21.78 6.12
CA SER A 46 -3.80 22.19 5.42
C SER A 46 -4.14 22.77 4.05
N PRO A 47 -4.37 24.09 3.93
CA PRO A 47 -4.82 24.75 2.70
C PRO A 47 -3.90 24.57 1.49
N GLU A 48 -2.63 24.28 1.72
CA GLU A 48 -1.62 24.06 0.68
C GLU A 48 -1.63 22.66 0.10
N SER A 49 -2.48 21.75 0.61
CA SER A 49 -2.63 20.38 0.08
C SER A 49 -3.07 20.38 -1.38
N ARG A 50 -2.65 19.36 -2.14
CA ARG A 50 -2.82 19.24 -3.59
C ARG A 50 -3.39 17.90 -3.99
N SER A 51 -3.96 17.84 -5.18
CA SER A 51 -4.36 16.56 -5.79
C SER A 51 -4.05 16.52 -7.29
N TRP A 52 -3.71 15.34 -7.80
CA TRP A 52 -3.43 15.12 -9.21
C TRP A 52 -4.20 13.90 -9.72
N ARG A 53 -4.81 14.06 -10.90
CA ARG A 53 -5.36 12.93 -11.63
C ARG A 53 -4.22 12.22 -12.38
N VAL A 54 -3.88 11.02 -11.91
CA VAL A 54 -2.79 10.21 -12.45
C VAL A 54 -3.23 8.76 -12.55
N ASP A 55 -2.94 8.11 -13.67
CA ASP A 55 -3.02 6.66 -13.79
C ASP A 55 -1.63 6.06 -13.54
N LEU A 56 -1.45 5.46 -12.39
CA LEU A 56 -0.18 4.83 -12.02
C LEU A 56 0.08 3.49 -12.77
N ALA A 57 -0.85 3.03 -13.62
CA ALA A 57 -0.60 1.96 -14.56
C ALA A 57 0.21 2.43 -15.78
N ASP A 58 0.17 3.73 -16.08
CA ASP A 58 1.05 4.36 -17.07
C ASP A 58 2.45 4.57 -16.47
N LEU A 59 3.26 3.53 -16.58
CA LEU A 59 4.60 3.52 -15.99
C LEU A 59 5.53 4.60 -16.57
N ASP A 60 5.31 5.00 -17.81
CA ASP A 60 6.19 5.98 -18.51
C ASP A 60 5.91 7.42 -18.04
N GLY A 61 4.74 7.69 -17.47
CA GLY A 61 4.39 8.99 -16.90
C GLY A 61 4.83 9.21 -15.46
N ILE A 62 5.33 8.18 -14.76
CA ILE A 62 5.58 8.25 -13.31
C ILE A 62 6.69 9.23 -12.94
N GLU A 63 7.80 9.23 -13.66
CA GLU A 63 8.93 10.11 -13.36
C GLU A 63 8.56 11.59 -13.54
N ALA A 64 7.78 11.90 -14.59
CA ALA A 64 7.27 13.26 -14.81
C ALA A 64 6.30 13.69 -13.72
N PHE A 65 5.41 12.79 -13.30
CA PHE A 65 4.51 13.03 -12.17
C PHE A 65 5.29 13.23 -10.86
N ALA A 66 6.30 12.41 -10.59
CA ALA A 66 7.14 12.53 -9.40
C ALA A 66 7.80 13.92 -9.32
N ALA A 67 8.37 14.38 -10.44
CA ALA A 67 9.00 15.69 -10.52
C ALA A 67 7.99 16.83 -10.27
N GLN A 68 6.82 16.77 -10.91
CA GLN A 68 5.75 17.74 -10.72
C GLN A 68 5.27 17.79 -9.25
N ALA A 69 4.98 16.63 -8.66
CA ALA A 69 4.50 16.56 -7.28
C ALA A 69 5.56 17.07 -6.30
N ASN A 70 6.83 16.75 -6.53
CA ASN A 70 7.94 17.21 -5.71
C ASN A 70 8.10 18.75 -5.77
N GLU A 71 8.00 19.33 -6.96
CA GLU A 71 8.06 20.79 -7.15
C GLU A 71 6.88 21.49 -6.49
N GLU A 72 5.66 21.05 -6.77
CA GLU A 72 4.43 21.72 -6.29
C GLU A 72 4.21 21.58 -4.77
N LEU A 73 4.82 20.55 -4.13
CA LEU A 73 4.82 20.39 -2.66
C LEU A 73 6.02 21.07 -1.98
N GLY A 74 6.96 21.63 -2.73
CA GLY A 74 8.20 22.19 -2.18
C GLY A 74 9.12 21.12 -1.58
N GLY A 75 9.06 19.91 -2.08
CA GLY A 75 9.77 18.71 -1.61
C GLY A 75 8.85 17.69 -0.95
N VAL A 76 9.20 16.42 -1.04
CA VAL A 76 8.48 15.30 -0.44
C VAL A 76 9.30 14.73 0.72
N ASP A 77 8.82 14.91 1.96
CA ASP A 77 9.42 14.34 3.17
C ASP A 77 8.93 12.91 3.44
N VAL A 78 7.69 12.60 3.06
CA VAL A 78 7.10 11.27 3.25
C VAL A 78 6.40 10.84 1.98
N LEU A 79 6.80 9.69 1.44
CA LEU A 79 6.12 9.00 0.34
C LEU A 79 5.33 7.82 0.88
N VAL A 80 4.00 7.82 0.65
CA VAL A 80 3.13 6.68 0.96
C VAL A 80 2.71 5.98 -0.33
N ASN A 81 3.32 4.86 -0.64
CA ASN A 81 2.95 3.97 -1.72
C ASN A 81 1.76 3.09 -1.30
N ASN A 82 0.56 3.61 -1.48
CA ASN A 82 -0.68 2.95 -1.10
C ASN A 82 -1.50 2.47 -2.30
N ALA A 83 -1.39 3.12 -3.45
CA ALA A 83 -2.12 2.72 -4.65
C ALA A 83 -1.92 1.24 -4.97
N GLY A 84 -3.01 0.55 -5.28
CA GLY A 84 -2.96 -0.86 -5.64
C GLY A 84 -4.31 -1.36 -6.14
N ILE A 85 -4.29 -2.51 -6.78
CA ILE A 85 -5.48 -3.23 -7.19
C ILE A 85 -5.45 -4.64 -6.57
N PRO A 86 -6.57 -5.13 -6.07
CA PRO A 86 -6.72 -6.54 -5.74
C PRO A 86 -6.92 -7.29 -7.05
N LYS A 87 -6.56 -8.53 -7.11
CA LYS A 87 -7.03 -9.46 -8.14
C LYS A 87 -7.25 -10.81 -7.48
N ARG A 88 -8.52 -11.07 -7.18
CA ARG A 88 -8.95 -12.37 -6.69
C ARG A 88 -9.36 -13.22 -7.87
N ARG A 89 -8.56 -14.23 -8.16
CA ARG A 89 -8.83 -15.30 -9.13
C ARG A 89 -8.05 -16.54 -8.75
N THR A 90 -8.66 -17.70 -8.98
CA THR A 90 -7.91 -18.94 -8.85
C THR A 90 -6.82 -19.00 -9.92
N VAL A 91 -5.78 -19.78 -9.67
CA VAL A 91 -4.67 -19.91 -10.65
C VAL A 91 -5.16 -20.48 -11.98
N GLN A 92 -6.24 -21.29 -11.96
CA GLN A 92 -6.84 -21.85 -13.18
C GLN A 92 -7.46 -20.80 -14.09
N ASP A 93 -7.92 -19.66 -13.52
CA ASP A 93 -8.61 -18.58 -14.24
C ASP A 93 -7.73 -17.35 -14.44
N LEU A 94 -6.47 -17.36 -13.95
CA LEU A 94 -5.51 -16.30 -14.17
C LEU A 94 -4.99 -16.32 -15.60
N THR A 95 -4.81 -15.12 -16.17
CA THR A 95 -4.08 -14.93 -17.43
C THR A 95 -2.78 -14.15 -17.19
N PRO A 96 -1.78 -14.27 -18.08
CA PRO A 96 -0.56 -13.47 -18.00
C PRO A 96 -0.83 -11.96 -17.88
N GLU A 97 -1.79 -11.44 -18.64
CA GLU A 97 -2.14 -10.02 -18.67
C GLU A 97 -2.67 -9.52 -17.33
N VAL A 98 -3.43 -10.37 -16.61
CA VAL A 98 -3.91 -10.07 -15.25
C VAL A 98 -2.74 -9.98 -14.28
N VAL A 99 -1.78 -10.90 -14.37
CA VAL A 99 -0.59 -10.90 -13.52
C VAL A 99 0.27 -9.67 -13.81
N GLU A 100 0.54 -9.38 -15.08
CA GLU A 100 1.34 -8.23 -15.53
C GLU A 100 0.73 -6.89 -15.11
N SER A 101 -0.58 -6.70 -15.31
CA SER A 101 -1.27 -5.48 -14.92
C SER A 101 -1.31 -5.28 -13.41
N THR A 102 -1.42 -6.36 -12.64
CA THR A 102 -1.35 -6.30 -11.17
C THR A 102 0.06 -5.94 -10.70
N MET A 103 1.11 -6.53 -11.33
CA MET A 103 2.51 -6.17 -11.08
C MET A 103 2.81 -4.72 -11.44
N ALA A 104 2.27 -4.21 -12.54
CA ALA A 104 2.49 -2.83 -12.98
C ALA A 104 2.10 -1.83 -11.89
N ILE A 105 0.88 -1.96 -11.35
CA ILE A 105 0.36 -1.02 -10.35
C ILE A 105 0.92 -1.27 -8.96
N ASN A 106 0.98 -2.54 -8.53
CA ASN A 106 1.29 -2.86 -7.14
C ASN A 106 2.80 -2.93 -6.85
N TYR A 107 3.63 -3.07 -7.88
CA TYR A 107 5.08 -3.23 -7.73
C TYR A 107 5.87 -2.22 -8.57
N TYR A 108 5.75 -2.22 -9.91
CA TYR A 108 6.59 -1.34 -10.74
C TYR A 108 6.31 0.14 -10.52
N SER A 109 5.05 0.53 -10.36
CA SER A 109 4.65 1.91 -10.10
C SER A 109 5.26 2.47 -8.80
N PRO A 110 5.11 1.84 -7.62
CA PRO A 110 5.73 2.33 -6.39
C PRO A 110 7.27 2.33 -6.46
N ILE A 111 7.90 1.36 -7.16
CA ILE A 111 9.35 1.34 -7.33
C ILE A 111 9.81 2.57 -8.13
N ARG A 112 9.22 2.83 -9.32
CA ARG A 112 9.58 3.97 -10.15
C ARG A 112 9.37 5.30 -9.43
N LEU A 113 8.24 5.45 -8.74
CA LEU A 113 7.95 6.66 -7.97
C LEU A 113 8.94 6.86 -6.83
N THR A 114 9.28 5.80 -6.10
CA THR A 114 10.29 5.85 -5.04
C THR A 114 11.65 6.24 -5.58
N LEU A 115 12.12 5.60 -6.66
CA LEU A 115 13.41 5.91 -7.27
C LEU A 115 13.49 7.36 -7.78
N ALA A 116 12.40 7.88 -8.36
CA ALA A 116 12.34 9.25 -8.84
C ALA A 116 12.38 10.28 -7.69
N LEU A 117 11.79 9.96 -6.53
CA LEU A 117 11.77 10.83 -5.35
C LEU A 117 12.94 10.60 -4.39
N LEU A 118 13.71 9.52 -4.56
CA LEU A 118 14.75 9.12 -3.63
C LEU A 118 15.79 10.22 -3.35
N PRO A 119 16.26 11.00 -4.34
CA PRO A 119 17.22 12.08 -4.06
C PRO A 119 16.66 13.12 -3.07
N THR A 120 15.40 13.52 -3.23
CA THR A 120 14.73 14.45 -2.30
C THR A 120 14.52 13.83 -0.94
N LEU A 121 14.09 12.56 -0.88
CA LEU A 121 13.90 11.85 0.39
C LEU A 121 15.21 11.73 1.17
N VAL A 122 16.34 11.47 0.49
CA VAL A 122 17.66 11.44 1.13
C VAL A 122 18.09 12.82 1.63
N GLU A 123 17.89 13.88 0.83
CA GLU A 123 18.24 15.26 1.21
C GLU A 123 17.44 15.74 2.44
N ARG A 124 16.23 15.23 2.62
CA ARG A 124 15.28 15.70 3.63
C ARG A 124 15.14 14.76 4.82
N ASP A 125 16.01 13.75 4.94
CA ASP A 125 15.89 12.70 5.97
C ASP A 125 14.46 12.13 6.04
N GLY A 126 13.91 11.82 4.86
CA GLY A 126 12.50 11.52 4.67
C GLY A 126 12.12 10.08 4.99
N HIS A 127 10.86 9.72 4.70
CA HIS A 127 10.32 8.39 4.95
C HIS A 127 9.62 7.80 3.72
N ILE A 128 9.72 6.48 3.56
CA ILE A 128 9.03 5.69 2.54
C ILE A 128 8.12 4.70 3.26
N VAL A 129 6.81 4.81 3.07
CA VAL A 129 5.81 3.91 3.62
C VAL A 129 5.20 3.09 2.48
N ASN A 130 5.44 1.79 2.46
CA ASN A 130 4.89 0.87 1.48
C ASN A 130 3.71 0.11 2.10
N ILE A 131 2.49 0.37 1.60
CA ILE A 131 1.30 -0.38 2.02
C ILE A 131 1.30 -1.73 1.28
N SER A 132 1.79 -2.73 1.99
CA SER A 132 1.80 -4.12 1.55
C SER A 132 0.47 -4.81 1.87
N SER A 133 0.49 -6.00 2.42
CA SER A 133 -0.66 -6.78 2.89
C SER A 133 -0.20 -7.98 3.69
N ILE A 134 -1.03 -8.50 4.59
CA ILE A 134 -0.81 -9.84 5.16
C ILE A 134 -0.75 -10.92 4.06
N ALA A 135 -1.38 -10.68 2.90
CA ALA A 135 -1.31 -11.60 1.76
C ALA A 135 0.12 -11.81 1.26
N ALA A 136 1.00 -10.82 1.40
CA ALA A 136 2.43 -10.93 1.08
C ALA A 136 3.13 -12.05 1.88
N ARG A 137 2.67 -12.27 3.10
CA ARG A 137 3.25 -13.22 4.04
C ARG A 137 2.47 -14.54 4.10
N LEU A 138 1.14 -14.50 3.97
CA LEU A 138 0.26 -15.66 4.19
C LEU A 138 -0.10 -16.41 2.90
N GLY A 139 -0.15 -15.75 1.75
CA GLY A 139 -0.51 -16.36 0.46
C GLY A 139 -1.92 -16.96 0.47
N PRO A 140 -2.98 -16.13 0.67
CA PRO A 140 -4.34 -16.63 0.72
C PRO A 140 -4.78 -17.25 -0.62
N PRO A 141 -5.68 -18.25 -0.60
CA PRO A 141 -6.20 -18.85 -1.81
C PRO A 141 -6.96 -17.82 -2.66
N GLY A 142 -6.87 -17.97 -3.97
CA GLY A 142 -7.50 -17.04 -4.93
C GLY A 142 -6.79 -15.69 -5.09
N GLU A 143 -5.69 -15.44 -4.37
CA GLU A 143 -4.97 -14.16 -4.42
C GLU A 143 -3.51 -14.30 -4.91
N ALA A 144 -3.19 -15.34 -5.67
CA ALA A 144 -1.80 -15.64 -6.05
C ALA A 144 -1.08 -14.47 -6.74
N ALA A 145 -1.72 -13.82 -7.72
CA ALA A 145 -1.14 -12.66 -8.41
C ALA A 145 -0.96 -11.47 -7.46
N TYR A 146 -1.97 -11.13 -6.67
CA TYR A 146 -1.92 -10.04 -5.70
C TYR A 146 -0.87 -10.28 -4.61
N ALA A 147 -0.89 -11.47 -4.00
CA ALA A 147 0.07 -11.85 -2.96
C ALA A 147 1.52 -11.77 -3.46
N ALA A 148 1.77 -12.23 -4.69
CA ALA A 148 3.10 -12.13 -5.30
C ALA A 148 3.56 -10.68 -5.44
N THR A 149 2.69 -9.74 -5.86
CA THR A 149 3.06 -8.33 -5.98
C THR A 149 3.41 -7.70 -4.64
N LYS A 150 2.63 -8.02 -3.59
CA LYS A 150 2.86 -7.50 -2.25
C LYS A 150 4.08 -8.13 -1.58
N ALA A 151 4.36 -9.41 -1.86
CA ALA A 151 5.60 -10.06 -1.43
C ALA A 151 6.83 -9.45 -2.11
N ALA A 152 6.75 -9.16 -3.41
CA ALA A 152 7.82 -8.49 -4.14
C ALA A 152 8.09 -7.08 -3.59
N LEU A 153 7.04 -6.29 -3.32
CA LEU A 153 7.17 -4.96 -2.70
C LEU A 153 7.82 -5.04 -1.32
N THR A 154 7.43 -6.03 -0.50
CA THR A 154 8.00 -6.24 0.83
C THR A 154 9.48 -6.61 0.76
N ALA A 155 9.87 -7.59 -0.07
CA ALA A 155 11.26 -8.00 -0.24
C ALA A 155 12.14 -6.86 -0.80
N TRP A 156 11.61 -6.06 -1.74
CA TRP A 156 12.30 -4.88 -2.24
C TRP A 156 12.51 -3.83 -1.13
N SER A 157 11.51 -3.63 -0.26
CA SER A 157 11.62 -2.70 0.88
C SER A 157 12.65 -3.16 1.90
N GLU A 158 12.72 -4.47 2.18
CA GLU A 158 13.74 -5.06 3.07
C GLU A 158 15.15 -4.76 2.57
N SER A 159 15.40 -5.00 1.27
CA SER A 159 16.71 -4.74 0.65
C SER A 159 17.03 -3.24 0.64
N MET A 160 16.06 -2.40 0.23
CA MET A 160 16.21 -0.94 0.19
C MET A 160 16.55 -0.35 1.56
N ALA A 161 15.93 -0.84 2.64
CA ALA A 161 16.23 -0.38 3.99
C ALA A 161 17.70 -0.63 4.37
N VAL A 162 18.28 -1.75 3.91
CA VAL A 162 19.70 -2.05 4.12
C VAL A 162 20.59 -1.19 3.23
N ASP A 163 20.21 -0.98 1.97
CA ASP A 163 20.98 -0.15 1.03
C ASP A 163 21.06 1.31 1.47
N LEU A 164 20.00 1.81 2.14
CA LEU A 164 19.93 3.18 2.65
C LEU A 164 20.54 3.38 4.07
N ARG A 165 21.23 2.38 4.63
CA ARG A 165 21.80 2.38 6.00
C ARG A 165 22.70 3.57 6.33
N ASP A 166 23.32 4.16 5.32
CA ASP A 166 24.22 5.32 5.49
C ASP A 166 23.48 6.67 5.29
N THR A 167 22.14 6.63 5.24
CA THR A 167 21.23 7.79 5.18
C THR A 167 20.31 7.79 6.39
N ASN A 168 19.54 8.87 6.56
CA ASN A 168 18.50 8.92 7.60
C ASN A 168 17.10 8.60 7.04
N VAL A 169 17.01 8.04 5.83
CA VAL A 169 15.71 7.67 5.22
C VAL A 169 15.07 6.50 5.96
N GLY A 170 13.90 6.74 6.53
CA GLY A 170 13.07 5.69 7.13
C GLY A 170 12.34 4.87 6.05
N VAL A 171 12.39 3.53 6.16
CA VAL A 171 11.63 2.63 5.29
C VAL A 171 10.68 1.81 6.14
N HIS A 172 9.40 1.83 5.77
CA HIS A 172 8.33 1.17 6.52
C HIS A 172 7.45 0.33 5.60
N VAL A 173 7.16 -0.90 6.02
CA VAL A 173 6.23 -1.81 5.37
C VAL A 173 5.02 -2.00 6.29
N VAL A 174 3.84 -1.72 5.78
CA VAL A 174 2.60 -1.89 6.53
C VAL A 174 1.81 -3.03 5.91
N ASN A 175 1.45 -4.02 6.72
CA ASN A 175 0.72 -5.21 6.32
C ASN A 175 -0.71 -5.19 6.89
N PRO A 176 -1.66 -4.51 6.22
CA PRO A 176 -3.06 -4.59 6.63
C PRO A 176 -3.63 -5.99 6.36
N ALA A 177 -4.52 -6.41 7.26
CA ALA A 177 -5.44 -7.51 7.02
C ALA A 177 -6.64 -7.02 6.20
N VAL A 178 -7.85 -7.39 6.57
CA VAL A 178 -9.06 -6.91 5.89
C VAL A 178 -9.41 -5.51 6.42
N ILE A 179 -9.35 -4.52 5.54
CA ILE A 179 -9.78 -3.15 5.83
C ILE A 179 -11.02 -2.86 4.98
N ASP A 180 -12.03 -2.26 5.57
CA ASP A 180 -13.28 -1.90 4.89
C ASP A 180 -13.04 -0.80 3.86
N THR A 181 -12.89 -1.22 2.61
CA THR A 181 -12.59 -0.37 1.47
C THR A 181 -13.36 -0.82 0.23
N GLU A 182 -13.56 0.09 -0.71
CA GLU A 182 -14.11 -0.24 -2.03
C GLU A 182 -13.20 -1.19 -2.83
N LEU A 183 -11.97 -1.42 -2.39
CA LEU A 183 -10.95 -2.17 -3.13
C LEU A 183 -11.42 -3.57 -3.51
N PHE A 184 -12.01 -4.29 -2.57
CA PHE A 184 -12.48 -5.67 -2.78
C PHE A 184 -13.86 -5.75 -3.44
N GLN A 185 -14.54 -4.61 -3.60
CA GLN A 185 -15.82 -4.50 -4.32
C GLN A 185 -15.64 -4.14 -5.79
N MET A 186 -14.38 -3.99 -6.25
CA MET A 186 -14.08 -3.70 -7.65
C MET A 186 -14.64 -4.81 -8.55
N PRO A 187 -15.26 -4.45 -9.69
CA PRO A 187 -15.70 -5.45 -10.67
C PRO A 187 -14.52 -6.33 -11.09
N ASP A 188 -14.82 -7.56 -11.48
CA ASP A 188 -13.83 -8.50 -11.98
C ASP A 188 -12.90 -9.14 -10.90
N ASN A 189 -13.40 -9.19 -9.65
CA ASN A 189 -12.81 -9.99 -8.57
C ASN A 189 -13.75 -11.12 -8.16
N ASP A 190 -13.21 -12.29 -7.93
CA ASP A 190 -13.95 -13.37 -7.30
C ASP A 190 -14.24 -13.06 -5.82
N PRO A 191 -15.26 -13.67 -5.21
CA PRO A 191 -15.49 -13.58 -3.77
C PRO A 191 -14.25 -14.00 -2.97
N ALA A 192 -14.13 -13.50 -1.75
CA ALA A 192 -13.07 -13.96 -0.86
C ALA A 192 -13.29 -15.42 -0.49
N MET A 193 -12.25 -16.24 -0.56
CA MET A 193 -12.30 -17.63 -0.06
C MET A 193 -12.18 -17.69 1.46
N ILE A 194 -11.67 -16.63 2.11
CA ILE A 194 -11.58 -16.50 3.57
C ILE A 194 -12.48 -15.33 3.97
N GLU A 195 -13.63 -15.63 4.57
CA GLU A 195 -14.66 -14.65 4.93
C GLU A 195 -14.71 -14.35 6.45
N ASP A 196 -14.04 -15.17 7.26
CA ASP A 196 -14.16 -15.10 8.73
C ASP A 196 -13.22 -14.05 9.37
N VAL A 197 -12.67 -13.12 8.57
CA VAL A 197 -11.84 -12.02 9.07
C VAL A 197 -12.68 -10.75 9.12
N GLU A 198 -12.91 -10.23 10.32
CA GLU A 198 -13.62 -8.97 10.52
C GLU A 198 -12.85 -7.82 9.85
N ALA A 199 -13.55 -7.02 9.05
CA ALA A 199 -12.97 -5.86 8.41
C ALA A 199 -12.82 -4.70 9.41
N LEU A 200 -11.61 -4.16 9.51
CA LEU A 200 -11.36 -2.95 10.30
C LEU A 200 -11.71 -1.69 9.49
N PRO A 201 -12.14 -0.60 10.15
CA PRO A 201 -12.34 0.66 9.49
C PRO A 201 -11.01 1.25 8.99
N THR A 202 -11.07 2.10 7.96
CA THR A 202 -9.87 2.65 7.32
C THR A 202 -9.01 3.51 8.23
N ASP A 203 -9.60 4.18 9.21
CA ASP A 203 -8.90 5.01 10.20
C ASP A 203 -8.05 4.20 11.19
N ALA A 204 -8.33 2.89 11.34
CA ALA A 204 -7.47 1.98 12.10
C ALA A 204 -6.03 1.90 11.57
N MET A 205 -5.80 2.34 10.32
CA MET A 205 -4.48 2.40 9.70
C MET A 205 -3.65 3.59 10.13
N VAL A 206 -4.28 4.68 10.58
CA VAL A 206 -3.62 5.98 10.78
C VAL A 206 -2.58 5.91 11.90
N GLU A 207 -3.02 5.51 13.09
CA GLU A 207 -2.14 5.51 14.26
C GLU A 207 -0.96 4.53 14.18
N PRO A 208 -1.12 3.28 13.65
CA PRO A 208 0.01 2.40 13.43
C PRO A 208 1.06 2.95 12.46
N VAL A 209 0.62 3.63 11.39
CA VAL A 209 1.55 4.25 10.42
C VAL A 209 2.28 5.42 11.04
N LEU A 210 1.60 6.29 11.77
CA LEU A 210 2.23 7.42 12.46
C LEU A 210 3.26 6.96 13.48
N ARG A 211 2.91 5.96 14.28
CA ARG A 211 3.83 5.36 15.25
C ARG A 211 5.06 4.77 14.58
N ALA A 212 4.88 4.09 13.44
CA ALA A 212 6.02 3.53 12.70
C ALA A 212 6.98 4.62 12.21
N LEU A 213 6.46 5.78 11.79
CA LEU A 213 7.30 6.93 11.43
C LEU A 213 8.06 7.48 12.63
N ASP A 214 7.40 7.61 13.79
CA ASP A 214 8.00 8.16 15.00
C ASP A 214 9.06 7.22 15.61
N ASP A 215 8.78 5.92 15.65
CA ASP A 215 9.61 4.90 16.29
C ASP A 215 10.68 4.30 15.36
N GLY A 216 10.61 4.57 14.05
CA GLY A 216 11.48 3.95 13.04
C GLY A 216 11.17 2.47 12.81
N THR A 217 9.97 1.98 13.16
CA THR A 217 9.58 0.57 12.99
C THR A 217 9.50 0.21 11.51
N PHE A 218 10.26 -0.81 11.08
CA PHE A 218 10.30 -1.24 9.69
C PHE A 218 9.02 -1.95 9.24
N GLU A 219 8.50 -2.91 10.01
CA GLU A 219 7.34 -3.73 9.60
C GLU A 219 6.22 -3.66 10.62
N VAL A 220 5.02 -3.33 10.15
CA VAL A 220 3.80 -3.15 10.95
C VAL A 220 2.69 -4.05 10.44
N TYR A 221 1.96 -4.68 11.34
CA TYR A 221 0.75 -5.46 11.06
C TYR A 221 -0.49 -4.78 11.61
N VAL A 222 -1.55 -4.70 10.81
CA VAL A 222 -2.82 -4.09 11.23
C VAL A 222 -3.97 -5.06 10.95
N PRO A 223 -4.54 -5.70 11.98
CA PRO A 223 -4.18 -5.63 13.40
C PRO A 223 -2.91 -6.42 13.76
N GLU A 224 -2.27 -6.05 14.85
CA GLU A 224 -0.95 -6.55 15.26
C GLU A 224 -0.87 -8.07 15.44
N HIS A 225 -1.97 -8.73 15.86
CA HIS A 225 -1.97 -10.18 16.08
C HIS A 225 -1.63 -11.02 14.82
N PHE A 226 -1.75 -10.45 13.62
CA PHE A 226 -1.33 -11.12 12.38
C PHE A 226 0.17 -11.37 12.31
N LEU A 227 0.98 -10.65 13.08
CA LEU A 227 2.41 -10.98 13.23
C LEU A 227 2.61 -12.42 13.74
N ALA A 228 1.89 -12.81 14.80
CA ALA A 228 1.98 -14.16 15.34
C ALA A 228 1.49 -15.24 14.34
N ILE A 229 0.44 -14.95 13.58
CA ILE A 229 -0.08 -15.85 12.53
C ILE A 229 0.99 -16.03 11.44
N THR A 230 1.61 -14.96 11.01
CA THR A 230 2.70 -14.97 10.00
C THR A 230 3.90 -15.77 10.48
N GLN A 231 4.32 -15.57 11.73
CA GLN A 231 5.39 -16.35 12.35
C GLN A 231 5.04 -17.84 12.41
N GLY A 232 3.80 -18.19 12.75
CA GLY A 232 3.31 -19.57 12.74
C GLY A 232 3.44 -20.23 11.37
N LYS A 233 3.08 -19.53 10.30
CA LYS A 233 3.29 -20.02 8.93
C LYS A 233 4.77 -20.26 8.61
N PHE A 234 5.66 -19.35 8.97
CA PHE A 234 7.10 -19.51 8.70
C PHE A 234 7.72 -20.66 9.48
N ASN A 235 7.21 -20.98 10.66
CA ASN A 235 7.66 -22.13 11.45
C ASN A 235 7.30 -23.46 10.81
N ASP A 236 6.12 -23.58 10.16
CA ASP A 236 5.70 -24.78 9.44
C ASP A 236 4.87 -24.41 8.19
N PRO A 237 5.53 -24.07 7.07
CA PRO A 237 4.85 -23.72 5.83
C PRO A 237 4.00 -24.89 5.26
N THR A 238 4.42 -26.13 5.49
CA THR A 238 3.71 -27.30 4.99
C THR A 238 2.38 -27.48 5.71
N ALA A 239 2.40 -27.45 7.04
CA ALA A 239 1.16 -27.53 7.84
C ALA A 239 0.21 -26.37 7.52
N TRP A 240 0.75 -25.16 7.30
CA TRP A 240 -0.05 -24.02 6.88
C TRP A 240 -0.79 -24.26 5.55
N ILE A 241 -0.08 -24.75 4.53
CA ILE A 241 -0.67 -25.03 3.21
C ILE A 241 -1.74 -26.13 3.32
N GLU A 242 -1.47 -27.22 4.04
CA GLU A 242 -2.45 -28.29 4.20
C GLU A 242 -3.68 -27.85 5.00
N GLY A 243 -3.49 -27.05 6.05
CA GLY A 243 -4.60 -26.44 6.80
C GLY A 243 -5.45 -25.53 5.93
N THR A 244 -4.82 -24.67 5.13
CA THR A 244 -5.53 -23.76 4.21
C THR A 244 -6.30 -24.52 3.13
N LYS A 245 -5.73 -25.62 2.57
CA LYS A 245 -6.45 -26.51 1.65
C LYS A 245 -7.67 -27.16 2.30
N ALA A 246 -7.53 -27.63 3.55
CA ALA A 246 -8.64 -28.24 4.27
C ALA A 246 -9.77 -27.22 4.52
N TYR A 247 -9.40 -25.99 4.91
CA TYR A 247 -10.35 -24.90 5.08
C TYR A 247 -11.08 -24.57 3.78
N ALA A 248 -10.37 -24.39 2.66
CA ALA A 248 -10.98 -24.07 1.37
C ALA A 248 -12.00 -25.17 0.95
N ARG A 249 -11.65 -26.46 1.09
CA ARG A 249 -12.56 -27.57 0.78
C ARG A 249 -13.81 -27.64 1.65
N SER A 250 -13.78 -27.06 2.84
CA SER A 250 -14.95 -27.03 3.74
C SER A 250 -15.99 -25.99 3.35
N ARG A 251 -15.65 -25.13 2.37
CA ARG A 251 -16.50 -24.03 1.87
C ARG A 251 -17.13 -24.34 0.50
N ASP A 252 -16.63 -25.35 -0.22
CA ASP A 252 -17.23 -25.88 -1.45
C ASP A 252 -18.45 -26.80 -1.11
#